data_14bd4d7219805fafea4b93a0c604549a
#
_entry.id   14bd4d7219805fafea4b93a0c604549a
#
_cell.length_a   1.000
_cell.length_b   1.000
_cell.length_c   1.000
_cell.angle_alpha   90.00
_cell.angle_beta   90.00
_cell.angle_gamma   90.00
#
_symmetry.space_group_name_H-M   'P 1'
#
loop_
_entity.id
_entity.type
_entity.pdbx_description
1 polymer ?
#
loop_
_entity_poly.entity_id
_entity_poly.type
_entity_poly.pdbx_seq_one_letter_code
_entity_poly.pdbx_strand_id
1 'polypeptide(L)'
;PCKPSSQVDGGKNPGPDGNMSRVNGALYPFGYGLSYTTFEYSDLKISPTVITPNETVTVTLNVTNTGSRAGDEVVQLYTRDVVSSVTTYEKNLAGFERVHLQPGETKQVTFHLDRKQLELLNADMKWVVEPGEFVVMAAASSEDIRQTTILRVENYATRNARLEAEKPENPVTASTNPESALHVLDGDNQTFWQGNKGD
;
A
#
# COMPACT_ATOMS: atom_id res chain seq x y z
N PRO A 1 -26.36 -2.48 8.04
CA PRO A 1 -25.25 -1.56 8.17
C PRO A 1 -24.35 -2.08 9.29
N CYS A 2 -23.16 -2.58 8.91
CA CYS A 2 -22.15 -3.01 9.88
C CYS A 2 -21.58 -1.75 10.54
N LYS A 3 -21.57 -1.69 11.88
CA LYS A 3 -20.88 -0.63 12.60
C LYS A 3 -19.38 -0.75 12.33
N PRO A 4 -18.65 0.35 12.12
CA PRO A 4 -17.19 0.32 12.02
C PRO A 4 -16.60 -0.31 13.30
N SER A 5 -15.52 -1.07 13.14
CA SER A 5 -14.86 -1.82 14.22
C SER A 5 -14.38 -0.93 15.38
N SER A 6 -14.13 0.35 15.13
CA SER A 6 -13.78 1.34 16.14
C SER A 6 -14.88 1.67 17.16
N GLN A 7 -16.13 1.23 16.90
CA GLN A 7 -17.26 1.40 17.84
C GLN A 7 -17.57 0.14 18.66
N VAL A 8 -16.73 -0.87 18.57
CA VAL A 8 -16.87 -2.07 19.38
C VAL A 8 -16.24 -1.78 20.74
N ASP A 9 -17.05 -1.26 21.66
CA ASP A 9 -16.70 -1.18 23.07
C ASP A 9 -16.35 -2.58 23.57
N GLY A 10 -15.10 -2.77 24.01
CA GLY A 10 -14.62 -4.06 24.49
C GLY A 10 -15.39 -4.55 25.72
N GLY A 11 -16.58 -5.03 25.54
CA GLY A 11 -17.32 -5.94 26.42
C GLY A 11 -17.49 -5.58 27.89
N LYS A 12 -17.45 -4.31 28.28
CA LYS A 12 -17.60 -3.90 29.70
C LYS A 12 -18.97 -3.37 30.10
N ASN A 13 -19.93 -3.32 29.16
CA ASN A 13 -21.27 -2.86 29.50
C ASN A 13 -22.22 -4.07 29.53
N PRO A 14 -22.65 -4.55 30.72
CA PRO A 14 -23.75 -5.50 30.82
C PRO A 14 -24.98 -4.85 30.20
N GLY A 15 -25.67 -5.54 29.28
CA GLY A 15 -26.94 -5.10 28.75
C GLY A 15 -27.93 -4.84 29.89
N PRO A 16 -29.07 -4.16 29.61
CA PRO A 16 -30.11 -3.84 30.63
C PRO A 16 -30.64 -5.07 31.38
N ASP A 17 -30.40 -6.27 30.88
CA ASP A 17 -30.75 -7.57 31.45
C ASP A 17 -29.65 -8.20 32.30
N GLY A 18 -28.51 -7.50 32.51
CA GLY A 18 -27.37 -8.02 33.29
C GLY A 18 -26.65 -9.20 32.64
N ASN A 19 -27.03 -9.57 31.42
CA ASN A 19 -26.43 -10.71 30.71
C ASN A 19 -25.18 -10.31 29.96
N MET A 20 -24.01 -10.80 30.38
CA MET A 20 -22.70 -10.56 29.77
C MET A 20 -22.49 -11.33 28.45
N SER A 21 -23.49 -12.03 27.93
CA SER A 21 -23.39 -12.85 26.73
C SER A 21 -23.50 -12.07 25.42
N ARG A 22 -23.70 -10.75 25.45
CA ARG A 22 -23.61 -9.89 24.25
C ARG A 22 -22.16 -9.41 24.07
N VAL A 23 -21.35 -10.25 23.47
CA VAL A 23 -20.08 -9.82 22.91
C VAL A 23 -20.41 -8.80 21.83
N ASN A 24 -20.12 -7.52 22.10
CA ASN A 24 -20.21 -6.48 21.08
C ASN A 24 -19.05 -6.67 20.10
N GLY A 25 -19.31 -7.31 18.98
CA GLY A 25 -18.32 -7.58 17.94
C GLY A 25 -18.47 -8.97 17.33
N ALA A 26 -17.70 -9.24 16.30
CA ALA A 26 -17.59 -10.57 15.73
C ALA A 26 -16.84 -11.49 16.72
N LEU A 27 -17.34 -12.71 16.93
CA LEU A 27 -16.66 -13.71 17.76
C LEU A 27 -15.27 -14.05 17.17
N TYR A 28 -15.17 -14.06 15.85
CA TYR A 28 -13.94 -14.19 15.11
C TYR A 28 -13.85 -13.02 14.10
N PRO A 29 -12.73 -12.29 14.04
CA PRO A 29 -12.54 -11.24 13.05
C PRO A 29 -12.46 -11.82 11.63
N PHE A 30 -12.73 -11.00 10.63
CA PHE A 30 -12.62 -11.41 9.23
C PHE A 30 -11.20 -11.92 8.94
N GLY A 31 -11.10 -13.05 8.25
CA GLY A 31 -9.82 -13.68 7.91
C GLY A 31 -9.15 -14.43 9.06
N TYR A 32 -9.79 -14.54 10.23
CA TYR A 32 -9.24 -15.30 11.36
C TYR A 32 -9.07 -16.77 11.02
N GLY A 33 -7.93 -17.34 11.41
CA GLY A 33 -7.62 -18.76 11.28
C GLY A 33 -6.73 -19.23 12.41
N LEU A 34 -6.63 -20.55 12.54
CA LEU A 34 -5.73 -21.21 13.49
C LEU A 34 -4.67 -21.99 12.72
N SER A 35 -3.47 -22.06 13.26
CA SER A 35 -2.37 -22.86 12.75
C SER A 35 -1.76 -23.71 13.86
N TYR A 36 -1.16 -24.84 13.50
CA TYR A 36 -0.33 -25.65 14.42
C TYR A 36 1.12 -25.19 14.49
N THR A 37 1.43 -24.06 13.85
CA THR A 37 2.75 -23.42 13.85
C THR A 37 2.59 -21.90 13.98
N THR A 38 3.69 -21.19 14.07
CA THR A 38 3.74 -19.73 14.21
C THR A 38 4.46 -19.09 13.05
N PHE A 39 4.03 -17.91 12.64
CA PHE A 39 4.60 -17.17 11.52
C PHE A 39 5.00 -15.76 11.93
N GLU A 40 6.12 -15.30 11.39
CA GLU A 40 6.62 -13.93 11.53
C GLU A 40 6.62 -13.24 10.18
N TYR A 41 6.21 -11.95 10.15
CA TYR A 41 6.20 -11.11 8.98
C TYR A 41 7.29 -10.07 9.09
N SER A 42 8.10 -9.91 8.05
CA SER A 42 9.19 -8.95 8.01
C SER A 42 9.32 -8.27 6.65
N ASP A 43 10.11 -7.19 6.61
CA ASP A 43 10.51 -6.50 5.36
C ASP A 43 9.36 -6.05 4.46
N LEU A 44 8.25 -5.57 5.03
CA LEU A 44 7.18 -4.98 4.23
C LEU A 44 7.71 -3.75 3.47
N LYS A 45 7.68 -3.82 2.16
CA LYS A 45 8.14 -2.77 1.25
C LYS A 45 7.09 -2.51 0.19
N ILE A 46 7.00 -1.25 -0.23
CA ILE A 46 6.18 -0.84 -1.38
C ILE A 46 7.05 -0.10 -2.40
N SER A 47 6.77 -0.31 -3.66
CA SER A 47 7.47 0.37 -4.75
C SER A 47 6.53 0.56 -5.95
N PRO A 48 6.39 1.80 -6.44
CA PRO A 48 6.85 3.06 -5.85
C PRO A 48 6.06 3.45 -4.59
N THR A 49 6.62 4.35 -3.75
CA THR A 49 5.95 4.86 -2.54
C THR A 49 4.99 6.02 -2.82
N VAL A 50 5.13 6.64 -3.99
CA VAL A 50 4.28 7.75 -4.47
C VAL A 50 3.81 7.41 -5.88
N ILE A 51 2.51 7.47 -6.09
CA ILE A 51 1.87 7.13 -7.38
C ILE A 51 0.85 8.19 -7.79
N THR A 52 0.43 8.13 -9.04
CA THR A 52 -0.80 8.76 -9.53
C THR A 52 -1.93 7.72 -9.60
N PRO A 53 -3.21 8.14 -9.72
CA PRO A 53 -4.37 7.25 -9.63
C PRO A 53 -4.41 6.02 -10.56
N ASN A 54 -3.62 5.99 -11.64
CA ASN A 54 -3.63 4.91 -12.63
C ASN A 54 -2.35 4.05 -12.60
N GLU A 55 -1.47 4.29 -11.66
CA GLU A 55 -0.24 3.51 -11.52
C GLU A 55 -0.43 2.32 -10.58
N THR A 56 0.36 1.27 -10.80
CA THR A 56 0.36 0.06 -9.99
C THR A 56 1.52 0.09 -8.99
N VAL A 57 1.27 -0.39 -7.79
CA VAL A 57 2.26 -0.52 -6.71
C VAL A 57 2.55 -1.99 -6.48
N THR A 58 3.82 -2.33 -6.37
CA THR A 58 4.24 -3.65 -5.91
C THR A 58 4.48 -3.59 -4.40
N VAL A 59 3.83 -4.50 -3.67
CA VAL A 59 3.99 -4.69 -2.22
C VAL A 59 4.67 -6.02 -2.01
N THR A 60 5.79 -6.03 -1.30
CA THR A 60 6.53 -7.26 -0.96
C THR A 60 6.74 -7.36 0.54
N LEU A 61 6.69 -8.57 1.06
CA LEU A 61 7.06 -8.88 2.44
C LEU A 61 7.60 -10.31 2.54
N ASN A 62 8.32 -10.59 3.60
CA ASN A 62 8.80 -11.92 3.92
C ASN A 62 7.92 -12.53 5.01
N VAL A 63 7.61 -13.83 4.87
CA VAL A 63 6.91 -14.64 5.87
C VAL A 63 7.80 -15.80 6.25
N THR A 64 8.07 -15.95 7.55
CA THR A 64 8.91 -17.00 8.10
C THR A 64 8.10 -17.89 9.03
N ASN A 65 8.18 -19.20 8.86
CA ASN A 65 7.66 -20.15 9.84
C ASN A 65 8.64 -20.26 11.01
N THR A 66 8.29 -19.70 12.15
CA THR A 66 9.10 -19.69 13.39
C THR A 66 8.80 -20.87 14.31
N GLY A 67 7.81 -21.69 13.98
CA GLY A 67 7.46 -22.87 14.77
C GLY A 67 8.20 -24.13 14.32
N SER A 68 7.87 -25.24 14.96
CA SER A 68 8.54 -26.53 14.75
C SER A 68 7.84 -27.46 13.77
N ARG A 69 6.74 -27.04 13.18
CA ARG A 69 5.92 -27.84 12.22
C ARG A 69 5.76 -27.09 10.91
N ALA A 70 5.67 -27.83 9.82
CA ALA A 70 5.23 -27.25 8.55
C ALA A 70 3.77 -26.81 8.66
N GLY A 71 3.44 -25.71 7.98
CA GLY A 71 2.09 -25.19 7.96
C GLY A 71 1.86 -24.19 6.85
N ASP A 72 0.59 -23.84 6.68
CA ASP A 72 0.17 -22.83 5.72
C ASP A 72 -0.19 -21.56 6.46
N GLU A 73 0.21 -20.43 5.89
CA GLU A 73 -0.21 -19.11 6.29
C GLU A 73 -1.00 -18.44 5.18
N VAL A 74 -2.05 -17.70 5.55
CA VAL A 74 -2.80 -16.86 4.60
C VAL A 74 -2.48 -15.41 4.88
N VAL A 75 -1.54 -14.88 4.12
CA VAL A 75 -1.14 -13.48 4.20
C VAL A 75 -2.23 -12.62 3.59
N GLN A 76 -2.74 -11.67 4.33
CA GLN A 76 -3.80 -10.75 3.91
C GLN A 76 -3.24 -9.34 3.80
N LEU A 77 -3.56 -8.66 2.70
CA LEU A 77 -3.20 -7.27 2.47
C LEU A 77 -4.45 -6.41 2.56
N TYR A 78 -4.41 -5.39 3.42
CA TYR A 78 -5.49 -4.43 3.57
C TYR A 78 -5.01 -3.04 3.19
N THR A 79 -5.94 -2.22 2.69
CA THR A 79 -5.76 -0.80 2.43
C THR A 79 -6.75 0.02 3.22
N ARG A 80 -6.33 1.22 3.64
CA ARG A 80 -7.18 2.23 4.26
C ARG A 80 -6.85 3.58 3.68
N ASP A 81 -7.84 4.28 3.18
CA ASP A 81 -7.74 5.69 2.86
C ASP A 81 -7.78 6.49 4.18
N VAL A 82 -6.76 7.32 4.41
CA VAL A 82 -6.63 8.07 5.67
C VAL A 82 -7.64 9.20 5.73
N VAL A 83 -7.87 9.87 4.60
CA VAL A 83 -8.83 10.98 4.48
C VAL A 83 -9.56 10.85 3.15
N SER A 84 -10.83 10.50 3.19
CA SER A 84 -11.69 10.36 2.02
C SER A 84 -12.86 11.34 2.02
N SER A 85 -13.33 11.71 0.84
CA SER A 85 -14.45 12.64 0.66
C SER A 85 -15.79 12.05 1.12
N VAL A 86 -15.88 10.74 1.24
CA VAL A 86 -17.06 9.98 1.70
C VAL A 86 -16.65 8.98 2.78
N THR A 87 -17.60 8.52 3.57
CA THR A 87 -17.33 7.46 4.56
C THR A 87 -16.94 6.17 3.86
N THR A 88 -15.75 5.68 4.15
CA THR A 88 -15.20 4.40 3.66
C THR A 88 -15.04 3.39 4.78
N TYR A 89 -14.70 2.15 4.42
CA TYR A 89 -14.36 1.13 5.41
C TYR A 89 -12.99 1.43 6.02
N GLU A 90 -12.85 1.08 7.29
CA GLU A 90 -11.58 1.24 8.01
C GLU A 90 -10.47 0.33 7.47
N LYS A 91 -10.84 -0.81 6.91
CA LYS A 91 -9.94 -1.77 6.28
C LYS A 91 -10.62 -2.41 5.07
N ASN A 92 -10.03 -2.26 3.89
CA ASN A 92 -10.46 -2.94 2.67
C ASN A 92 -9.49 -4.06 2.35
N LEU A 93 -9.97 -5.29 2.17
CA LEU A 93 -9.13 -6.39 1.72
C LEU A 93 -8.69 -6.13 0.28
N ALA A 94 -7.42 -5.88 0.08
CA ALA A 94 -6.81 -5.61 -1.22
C ALA A 94 -6.32 -6.89 -1.92
N GLY A 95 -5.97 -7.93 -1.14
CA GLY A 95 -5.53 -9.21 -1.66
C GLY A 95 -5.18 -10.18 -0.55
N PHE A 96 -4.99 -11.44 -0.92
CA PHE A 96 -4.48 -12.48 -0.02
C PHE A 96 -3.68 -13.51 -0.81
N GLU A 97 -2.73 -14.16 -0.12
CA GLU A 97 -1.89 -15.22 -0.67
C GLU A 97 -1.71 -16.32 0.37
N ARG A 98 -1.89 -17.58 -0.04
CA ARG A 98 -1.63 -18.73 0.81
C ARG A 98 -0.25 -19.30 0.52
N VAL A 99 0.59 -19.38 1.55
CA VAL A 99 1.95 -19.89 1.46
C VAL A 99 2.16 -21.08 2.37
N HIS A 100 2.77 -22.14 1.85
CA HIS A 100 3.19 -23.30 2.63
C HIS A 100 4.66 -23.15 3.01
N LEU A 101 4.99 -23.31 4.31
CA LEU A 101 6.33 -23.10 4.86
C LEU A 101 6.74 -24.27 5.76
N GLN A 102 7.96 -24.78 5.53
CA GLN A 102 8.63 -25.70 6.43
C GLN A 102 9.13 -24.95 7.69
N PRO A 103 9.43 -25.63 8.81
CA PRO A 103 10.06 -25.02 9.96
C PRO A 103 11.33 -24.25 9.59
N GLY A 104 11.41 -22.97 9.97
CA GLY A 104 12.52 -22.09 9.65
C GLY A 104 12.56 -21.57 8.21
N GLU A 105 11.63 -21.97 7.35
CA GLU A 105 11.56 -21.49 5.97
C GLU A 105 10.99 -20.08 5.91
N THR A 106 11.59 -19.25 5.04
CA THR A 106 11.13 -17.90 4.71
C THR A 106 10.77 -17.84 3.24
N LYS A 107 9.60 -17.28 2.93
CA LYS A 107 9.18 -16.97 1.56
C LYS A 107 8.81 -15.50 1.43
N GLN A 108 9.15 -14.93 0.27
CA GLN A 108 8.67 -13.62 -0.10
C GLN A 108 7.29 -13.74 -0.75
N VAL A 109 6.36 -12.91 -0.28
CA VAL A 109 5.02 -12.73 -0.84
C VAL A 109 4.98 -11.40 -1.56
N THR A 110 4.32 -11.38 -2.72
CA THR A 110 4.20 -10.18 -3.57
C THR A 110 2.75 -9.93 -3.92
N PHE A 111 2.30 -8.69 -3.70
CA PHE A 111 0.98 -8.21 -4.13
C PHE A 111 1.14 -7.06 -5.11
N HIS A 112 0.15 -6.89 -5.96
CA HIS A 112 0.04 -5.75 -6.85
C HIS A 112 -1.23 -4.98 -6.51
N LEU A 113 -1.07 -3.72 -6.11
CA LEU A 113 -2.18 -2.80 -5.90
C LEU A 113 -2.33 -1.94 -7.15
N ASP A 114 -3.47 -2.04 -7.78
CA ASP A 114 -3.88 -1.19 -8.88
C ASP A 114 -5.01 -0.25 -8.44
N ARG A 115 -5.60 0.46 -9.40
CA ARG A 115 -6.70 1.37 -9.15
C ARG A 115 -7.85 0.74 -8.37
N LYS A 116 -8.20 -0.53 -8.63
CA LYS A 116 -9.37 -1.20 -8.05
C LYS A 116 -9.29 -1.37 -6.53
N GLN A 117 -8.09 -1.55 -5.99
CA GLN A 117 -7.88 -1.69 -4.55
C GLN A 117 -7.84 -0.35 -3.81
N LEU A 118 -7.77 0.77 -4.56
CA LEU A 118 -7.63 2.13 -4.01
C LEU A 118 -8.84 3.02 -4.28
N GLU A 119 -9.71 2.64 -5.24
CA GLU A 119 -10.84 3.47 -5.64
C GLU A 119 -11.99 3.41 -4.63
N LEU A 120 -12.69 4.53 -4.52
CA LEU A 120 -13.93 4.67 -3.78
C LEU A 120 -15.04 5.22 -4.69
N LEU A 121 -16.30 4.98 -4.31
CA LEU A 121 -17.45 5.58 -4.96
C LEU A 121 -17.75 6.92 -4.27
N ASN A 122 -17.51 8.02 -5.00
CA ASN A 122 -17.70 9.37 -4.46
C ASN A 122 -19.18 9.81 -4.46
N ALA A 123 -19.44 11.03 -3.97
CA ALA A 123 -20.80 11.59 -3.89
C ALA A 123 -21.47 11.77 -5.27
N ASP A 124 -20.69 11.88 -6.35
CA ASP A 124 -21.19 11.95 -7.74
C ASP A 124 -21.43 10.57 -8.37
N MET A 125 -21.38 9.48 -7.57
CA MET A 125 -21.51 8.08 -8.02
C MET A 125 -20.47 7.68 -9.07
N LYS A 126 -19.25 8.18 -8.92
CA LYS A 126 -18.10 7.83 -9.77
C LYS A 126 -17.03 7.10 -8.96
N TRP A 127 -16.45 6.06 -9.56
CA TRP A 127 -15.28 5.38 -9.00
C TRP A 127 -14.03 6.23 -9.23
N VAL A 128 -13.42 6.68 -8.16
CA VAL A 128 -12.25 7.56 -8.18
C VAL A 128 -11.21 7.09 -7.18
N VAL A 129 -9.93 7.32 -7.48
CA VAL A 129 -8.85 7.26 -6.51
C VAL A 129 -8.54 8.68 -6.11
N GLU A 130 -8.74 9.01 -4.85
CA GLU A 130 -8.50 10.35 -4.32
C GLU A 130 -7.03 10.54 -3.96
N PRO A 131 -6.46 11.72 -4.20
CA PRO A 131 -5.13 12.05 -3.72
C PRO A 131 -5.10 12.07 -2.20
N GLY A 132 -4.07 11.46 -1.61
CA GLY A 132 -3.96 11.35 -0.17
C GLY A 132 -2.98 10.25 0.25
N GLU A 133 -3.02 9.92 1.52
CA GLU A 133 -2.26 8.83 2.10
C GLU A 133 -3.13 7.60 2.29
N PHE A 134 -2.60 6.47 1.90
CA PHE A 134 -3.19 5.16 2.14
C PHE A 134 -2.30 4.37 3.08
N VAL A 135 -2.88 3.84 4.15
CA VAL A 135 -2.21 2.84 4.98
C VAL A 135 -2.34 1.49 4.32
N VAL A 136 -1.22 0.85 4.02
CA VAL A 136 -1.13 -0.52 3.51
C VAL A 136 -0.71 -1.43 4.66
N MET A 137 -1.49 -2.46 4.94
CA MET A 137 -1.34 -3.32 6.11
C MET A 137 -1.21 -4.77 5.67
N ALA A 138 -0.13 -5.44 6.12
CA ALA A 138 0.02 -6.88 6.00
C ALA A 138 -0.43 -7.55 7.31
N ALA A 139 -1.28 -8.55 7.22
CA ALA A 139 -2.01 -9.10 8.35
C ALA A 139 -2.27 -10.60 8.23
N ALA A 140 -2.45 -11.27 9.36
CA ALA A 140 -2.96 -12.63 9.46
C ALA A 140 -4.50 -12.67 9.61
N SER A 141 -5.11 -11.55 10.00
CA SER A 141 -6.56 -11.32 9.99
C SER A 141 -6.86 -9.83 10.01
N SER A 142 -8.12 -9.43 9.90
CA SER A 142 -8.50 -8.00 9.97
C SER A 142 -8.16 -7.33 11.31
N GLU A 143 -7.91 -8.09 12.37
CA GLU A 143 -7.53 -7.58 13.70
C GLU A 143 -6.06 -7.89 14.06
N ASP A 144 -5.41 -8.82 13.36
CA ASP A 144 -4.02 -9.19 13.58
C ASP A 144 -3.12 -8.57 12.50
N ILE A 145 -2.91 -7.26 12.61
CA ILE A 145 -2.04 -6.50 11.71
C ILE A 145 -0.60 -6.69 12.16
N ARG A 146 0.24 -7.22 11.27
CA ARG A 146 1.64 -7.53 11.55
C ARG A 146 2.59 -6.42 11.13
N GLN A 147 2.37 -5.82 9.95
CA GLN A 147 3.19 -4.73 9.43
C GLN A 147 2.35 -3.69 8.72
N THR A 148 2.81 -2.45 8.72
CA THR A 148 2.15 -1.32 8.04
C THR A 148 3.16 -0.47 7.29
N THR A 149 2.71 0.14 6.20
CA THR A 149 3.47 1.14 5.45
C THR A 149 2.52 2.16 4.84
N ILE A 150 3.04 3.28 4.35
CA ILE A 150 2.26 4.35 3.75
C ILE A 150 2.53 4.41 2.25
N LEU A 151 1.45 4.43 1.49
CA LEU A 151 1.42 4.76 0.06
C LEU A 151 0.85 6.17 -0.09
N ARG A 152 1.50 7.03 -0.87
CA ARG A 152 0.96 8.36 -1.20
C ARG A 152 0.45 8.38 -2.64
N VAL A 153 -0.77 8.86 -2.81
CA VAL A 153 -1.36 9.14 -4.12
C VAL A 153 -1.34 10.64 -4.36
N GLU A 154 -0.71 11.07 -5.44
CA GLU A 154 -0.66 12.47 -5.88
C GLU A 154 -1.54 12.64 -7.12
N ASN A 155 -2.18 13.82 -7.26
CA ASN A 155 -2.77 14.16 -8.55
C ASN A 155 -1.65 14.55 -9.56
N TYR A 156 -1.97 14.50 -10.85
CA TYR A 156 -0.99 14.77 -11.90
C TYR A 156 -0.39 16.19 -11.80
N ALA A 157 -1.18 17.18 -11.40
CA ALA A 157 -0.69 18.56 -11.26
C ALA A 157 0.33 18.68 -10.12
N THR A 158 0.06 18.08 -8.95
CA THR A 158 0.99 18.06 -7.80
C THR A 158 2.28 17.32 -8.16
N ARG A 159 2.18 16.17 -8.83
CA ARG A 159 3.34 15.42 -9.28
C ARG A 159 4.21 16.22 -10.24
N ASN A 160 3.62 16.86 -11.24
CA ASN A 160 4.35 17.67 -12.19
C ASN A 160 5.05 18.84 -11.52
N ALA A 161 4.36 19.55 -10.61
CA ALA A 161 4.96 20.65 -9.84
C ALA A 161 6.15 20.17 -8.99
N ARG A 162 6.07 18.99 -8.36
CA ARG A 162 7.17 18.40 -7.60
C ARG A 162 8.36 18.05 -8.51
N LEU A 163 8.11 17.40 -9.65
CA LEU A 163 9.17 17.06 -10.61
C LEU A 163 9.85 18.30 -11.18
N GLU A 164 9.11 19.38 -11.43
CA GLU A 164 9.70 20.64 -11.86
C GLU A 164 10.58 21.27 -10.77
N ALA A 165 10.15 21.19 -9.50
CA ALA A 165 10.94 21.71 -8.37
C ALA A 165 12.20 20.86 -8.07
N GLU A 166 12.17 19.56 -8.40
CA GLU A 166 13.32 18.65 -8.23
C GLU A 166 14.33 18.75 -9.38
N LYS A 167 14.03 19.51 -10.45
CA LYS A 167 14.99 19.78 -11.51
C LYS A 167 16.21 20.54 -10.95
N PRO A 168 17.44 20.18 -11.37
CA PRO A 168 18.62 20.86 -10.90
C PRO A 168 18.55 22.36 -11.22
N GLU A 169 18.89 23.19 -10.25
CA GLU A 169 18.90 24.67 -10.38
C GLU A 169 19.84 25.17 -11.49
N ASN A 170 20.85 24.38 -11.84
CA ASN A 170 21.77 24.68 -12.93
C ASN A 170 21.50 23.73 -14.11
N PRO A 171 20.69 24.14 -15.09
CA PRO A 171 20.55 23.38 -16.31
C PRO A 171 21.91 23.25 -16.98
N VAL A 172 22.21 22.05 -17.51
CA VAL A 172 23.43 21.84 -18.28
C VAL A 172 23.47 22.84 -19.43
N THR A 173 24.49 23.69 -19.41
CA THR A 173 24.73 24.65 -20.50
C THR A 173 26.00 24.28 -21.23
N ALA A 174 25.93 24.16 -22.56
CA ALA A 174 27.09 24.01 -23.37
C ALA A 174 27.60 25.39 -23.81
N SER A 175 28.87 25.67 -23.59
CA SER A 175 29.47 26.95 -23.97
C SER A 175 29.56 27.15 -25.47
N THR A 176 29.61 26.03 -26.24
CA THR A 176 29.79 26.05 -27.70
C THR A 176 28.53 25.71 -28.49
N ASN A 177 27.59 24.97 -27.90
CA ASN A 177 26.32 24.63 -28.53
C ASN A 177 25.22 24.49 -27.48
N PRO A 178 24.64 25.60 -27.00
CA PRO A 178 23.66 25.59 -25.95
C PRO A 178 22.36 24.88 -26.32
N GLU A 179 21.98 24.82 -27.57
CA GLU A 179 20.77 24.11 -28.03
C GLU A 179 20.90 22.60 -27.85
N SER A 180 22.06 22.02 -28.08
CA SER A 180 22.32 20.60 -27.88
C SER A 180 22.38 20.20 -26.38
N ALA A 181 22.59 21.14 -25.47
CA ALA A 181 22.61 20.86 -24.04
C ALA A 181 21.26 20.40 -23.50
N LEU A 182 20.17 20.80 -24.12
CA LEU A 182 18.82 20.40 -23.74
C LEU A 182 18.57 18.91 -24.02
N HIS A 183 19.21 18.34 -25.02
CA HIS A 183 19.08 16.93 -25.39
C HIS A 183 19.66 15.96 -24.34
N VAL A 184 20.53 16.45 -23.46
CA VAL A 184 21.09 15.65 -22.36
C VAL A 184 20.04 15.39 -21.27
N LEU A 185 19.03 16.25 -21.20
CA LEU A 185 18.00 16.24 -20.14
C LEU A 185 16.65 15.70 -20.60
N ASP A 186 16.47 15.43 -21.89
CA ASP A 186 15.19 14.99 -22.46
C ASP A 186 14.91 13.50 -22.27
N GLY A 187 15.91 12.72 -21.84
CA GLY A 187 15.79 11.28 -21.64
C GLY A 187 15.65 10.47 -22.93
N ASP A 188 15.79 11.09 -24.11
CA ASP A 188 15.73 10.42 -25.39
C ASP A 188 17.11 9.88 -25.77
N ASN A 189 17.24 8.56 -25.88
CA ASN A 189 18.48 7.91 -26.30
C ASN A 189 18.82 8.13 -27.78
N GLN A 190 17.94 8.74 -28.56
CA GLN A 190 18.19 9.10 -29.98
C GLN A 190 18.85 10.47 -30.11
N THR A 191 18.73 11.31 -29.09
CA THR A 191 19.39 12.62 -29.04
C THR A 191 20.74 12.50 -28.35
N PHE A 192 21.74 13.22 -28.85
CA PHE A 192 23.09 13.24 -28.28
C PHE A 192 23.70 14.62 -28.40
N TRP A 193 24.51 14.96 -27.43
CA TRP A 193 25.25 16.20 -27.44
C TRP A 193 26.37 16.18 -28.49
N GLN A 194 26.37 17.14 -29.43
CA GLN A 194 27.44 17.36 -30.37
C GLN A 194 28.23 18.60 -29.99
N GLY A 195 29.43 18.41 -29.50
CA GLY A 195 30.40 19.51 -29.36
C GLY A 195 30.93 19.91 -30.72
N ASN A 196 31.20 21.21 -30.92
CA ASN A 196 31.92 21.65 -32.08
C ASN A 196 33.32 21.01 -32.04
N LYS A 197 33.73 20.33 -33.15
CA LYS A 197 35.12 19.98 -33.32
C LYS A 197 35.89 21.30 -33.47
N GLY A 198 36.72 21.64 -32.49
CA GLY A 198 37.62 22.76 -32.58
C GLY A 198 38.51 22.58 -33.80
N ASP A 199 38.64 23.63 -34.58
CA ASP A 199 39.66 23.77 -35.59
C ASP A 199 41.05 23.80 -34.92
#